data_50d3b6f32da6f66070d70ab9d26913a0
#
_entry.id   50d3b6f32da6f66070d70ab9d26913a0
#
_cell.length_a   1.000
_cell.length_b   1.000
_cell.length_c   1.000
_cell.angle_alpha   90.00
_cell.angle_beta   90.00
_cell.angle_gamma   90.00
#
_symmetry.space_group_name_H-M   'P 1'
#
loop_
_entity.id
_entity.type
_entity.pdbx_description
1 polymer ?
#
loop_
_entity_poly.entity_id
_entity_poly.type
_entity_poly.pdbx_seq_one_letter_code
_entity_poly.pdbx_strand_id
1 'polypeptide(L)'
;LVEELARTDAILKGELEADEAYFGGKRKGKRGRGARGKTIVFGILERGGKVSVSIVQDVSAESLMTETVKRVRRGSIVYTDKWRGYDSLMFCGYKHLNIDHRYKFKQGKVYINGIEGFWSFAKERLIKHHGISRQKFLYYIKEMEWRYNHRGKDLFEYLIDLMLDETGLVVEVT
;
A
#
# COMPACT_ATOMS: atom_id res chain seq x y z
N LEU A 1 -4.65 -10.68 16.64
CA LEU A 1 -5.49 -10.02 15.62
C LEU A 1 -4.72 -8.99 14.80
N VAL A 2 -4.21 -7.88 15.38
CA VAL A 2 -3.51 -6.82 14.62
C VAL A 2 -2.23 -7.35 13.95
N GLU A 3 -1.50 -8.22 14.60
CA GLU A 3 -0.31 -8.89 14.03
C GLU A 3 -0.70 -9.86 12.91
N GLU A 4 -1.81 -10.58 13.05
CA GLU A 4 -2.37 -11.46 12.03
C GLU A 4 -2.81 -10.67 10.80
N LEU A 5 -3.57 -9.59 11.00
CA LEU A 5 -3.97 -8.67 9.94
C LEU A 5 -2.76 -8.07 9.21
N ALA A 6 -1.64 -7.85 9.91
CA ALA A 6 -0.40 -7.35 9.34
C ALA A 6 0.37 -8.41 8.53
N ARG A 7 0.11 -9.70 8.73
CA ARG A 7 0.79 -10.81 8.03
C ARG A 7 0.10 -11.26 6.75
N THR A 8 -1.12 -10.80 6.47
CA THR A 8 -1.89 -11.23 5.29
C THR A 8 -1.32 -10.60 4.02
N ASP A 9 -0.24 -11.14 3.51
CA ASP A 9 0.36 -10.76 2.24
C ASP A 9 -0.36 -11.48 1.09
N ALA A 10 -1.41 -10.86 0.55
CA ALA A 10 -2.06 -11.35 -0.66
C ALA A 10 -1.12 -11.19 -1.86
N ILE A 11 -0.92 -12.24 -2.65
CA ILE A 11 -0.22 -12.14 -3.93
C ILE A 11 -1.13 -11.45 -4.95
N LEU A 12 -0.72 -10.26 -5.36
CA LEU A 12 -1.43 -9.43 -6.33
C LEU A 12 -1.11 -9.85 -7.77
N LYS A 13 -2.03 -9.66 -8.70
CA LYS A 13 -1.91 -10.09 -10.10
C LYS A 13 -2.63 -9.14 -11.06
N GLY A 14 -2.34 -9.29 -12.35
CA GLY A 14 -3.03 -8.55 -13.41
C GLY A 14 -2.47 -7.14 -13.62
N GLU A 15 -3.30 -6.11 -13.59
CA GLU A 15 -2.91 -4.72 -13.73
C GLU A 15 -2.73 -4.08 -12.35
N LEU A 16 -1.54 -3.59 -12.06
CA LEU A 16 -1.15 -3.11 -10.75
C LEU A 16 -0.64 -1.68 -10.82
N GLU A 17 -0.96 -0.88 -9.82
CA GLU A 17 -0.42 0.46 -9.63
C GLU A 17 0.56 0.43 -8.46
N ALA A 18 1.76 0.97 -8.62
CA ALA A 18 2.76 1.03 -7.56
C ALA A 18 3.27 2.44 -7.36
N ASP A 19 3.35 2.87 -6.10
CA ASP A 19 3.79 4.21 -5.72
C ASP A 19 4.30 4.20 -4.28
N GLU A 20 5.05 5.24 -3.90
CA GLU A 20 5.50 5.45 -2.54
C GLU A 20 4.87 6.69 -1.89
N ALA A 21 4.53 6.56 -0.61
CA ALA A 21 4.04 7.66 0.21
C ALA A 21 4.90 7.90 1.45
N TYR A 22 5.00 9.17 1.84
CA TYR A 22 5.81 9.61 2.98
C TYR A 22 4.89 10.04 4.12
N PHE A 23 5.02 9.36 5.27
CA PHE A 23 4.25 9.61 6.48
C PHE A 23 5.12 10.20 7.58
N GLY A 24 4.57 11.15 8.33
CA GLY A 24 5.22 11.83 9.44
C GLY A 24 4.89 13.32 9.48
N GLY A 25 5.15 13.96 10.64
CA GLY A 25 4.81 15.34 10.90
C GLY A 25 5.46 16.34 9.94
N LYS A 26 4.80 17.49 9.74
CA LYS A 26 5.38 18.63 9.02
C LYS A 26 6.50 19.23 9.87
N ARG A 27 7.73 19.26 9.36
CA ARG A 27 8.83 20.02 9.97
C ARG A 27 8.93 21.40 9.30
N LYS A 28 9.04 22.46 10.11
CA LYS A 28 9.28 23.83 9.61
C LYS A 28 10.57 23.83 8.77
N GLY A 29 10.52 24.38 7.57
CA GLY A 29 11.70 24.71 6.75
C GLY A 29 12.14 23.68 5.71
N LYS A 30 11.65 22.43 5.69
CA LYS A 30 12.02 21.45 4.65
C LYS A 30 10.79 20.76 4.06
N ARG A 31 10.49 21.08 2.81
CA ARG A 31 9.44 20.44 2.00
C ARG A 31 10.08 19.44 1.04
N GLY A 32 9.39 18.32 0.75
CA GLY A 32 9.79 17.38 -0.31
C GLY A 32 10.12 15.97 0.16
N ARG A 33 10.49 15.12 -0.81
CA ARG A 33 10.78 13.68 -0.68
C ARG A 33 11.94 13.37 0.30
N GLY A 34 12.83 14.32 0.57
CA GLY A 34 14.03 14.15 1.41
C GLY A 34 13.91 14.61 2.87
N ALA A 35 12.72 14.86 3.41
CA ALA A 35 12.58 15.32 4.80
C ALA A 35 12.95 14.21 5.78
N ARG A 36 14.13 14.34 6.44
CA ARG A 36 14.59 13.40 7.50
C ARG A 36 13.49 13.15 8.53
N GLY A 37 13.25 11.89 8.80
CA GLY A 37 12.33 11.49 9.86
C GLY A 37 10.95 11.09 9.40
N LYS A 38 10.65 11.05 8.09
CA LYS A 38 9.44 10.44 7.56
C LYS A 38 9.61 8.94 7.41
N THR A 39 8.52 8.20 7.61
CA THR A 39 8.42 6.79 7.28
C THR A 39 8.00 6.66 5.83
N ILE A 40 8.74 5.89 5.05
CA ILE A 40 8.45 5.62 3.65
C ILE A 40 7.60 4.36 3.60
N VAL A 41 6.45 4.45 2.94
CA VAL A 41 5.55 3.32 2.69
C VAL A 41 5.50 3.10 1.20
N PHE A 42 5.84 1.91 0.76
CA PHE A 42 5.64 1.44 -0.59
C PHE A 42 4.30 0.71 -0.67
N GLY A 43 3.51 1.01 -1.69
CA GLY A 43 2.20 0.41 -1.90
C GLY A 43 2.05 -0.13 -3.31
N ILE A 44 1.37 -1.25 -3.42
CA ILE A 44 0.99 -1.88 -4.67
C ILE A 44 -0.51 -2.12 -4.62
N LEU A 45 -1.25 -1.64 -5.62
CA LEU A 45 -2.70 -1.77 -5.70
C LEU A 45 -3.08 -2.53 -6.98
N GLU A 46 -3.84 -3.60 -6.84
CA GLU A 46 -4.51 -4.29 -7.94
C GLU A 46 -5.71 -3.48 -8.40
N ARG A 47 -5.80 -3.16 -9.68
CA ARG A 47 -6.90 -2.35 -10.23
C ARG A 47 -8.24 -3.00 -9.99
N GLY A 48 -9.12 -2.30 -9.28
CA GLY A 48 -10.42 -2.83 -8.84
C GLY A 48 -10.34 -3.86 -7.71
N GLY A 49 -9.14 -4.16 -7.20
CA GLY A 49 -8.90 -5.20 -6.21
C GLY A 49 -8.33 -4.69 -4.90
N LYS A 50 -7.34 -5.41 -4.42
CA LYS A 50 -6.68 -5.22 -3.11
C LYS A 50 -5.46 -4.31 -3.22
N VAL A 51 -5.08 -3.73 -2.09
CA VAL A 51 -3.81 -3.04 -1.89
C VAL A 51 -2.92 -3.85 -0.94
N SER A 52 -1.62 -3.79 -1.15
CA SER A 52 -0.61 -4.28 -0.21
C SER A 52 0.41 -3.20 0.05
N VAL A 53 0.75 -2.95 1.32
CA VAL A 53 1.71 -1.93 1.72
C VAL A 53 2.83 -2.50 2.56
N SER A 54 4.01 -1.90 2.43
CA SER A 54 5.19 -2.21 3.25
C SER A 54 5.96 -0.95 3.61
N ILE A 55 6.57 -0.95 4.80
CA ILE A 55 7.52 0.08 5.20
C ILE A 55 8.87 -0.28 4.58
N VAL A 56 9.45 0.67 3.85
CA VAL A 56 10.76 0.51 3.22
C VAL A 56 11.77 1.50 3.82
N GLN A 57 13.03 1.12 3.79
CA GLN A 57 14.13 1.96 4.31
C GLN A 57 14.42 3.13 3.36
N ASP A 58 14.34 2.87 2.07
CA ASP A 58 14.60 3.81 1.00
C ASP A 58 13.75 3.45 -0.24
N VAL A 59 13.85 4.30 -1.27
CA VAL A 59 13.19 4.10 -2.57
C VAL A 59 14.19 3.65 -3.64
N SER A 60 15.22 2.92 -3.27
CA SER A 60 16.15 2.35 -4.24
C SER A 60 15.45 1.31 -5.12
N ALA A 61 15.98 1.10 -6.32
CA ALA A 61 15.47 0.09 -7.23
C ALA A 61 15.45 -1.30 -6.60
N GLU A 62 16.47 -1.63 -5.80
CA GLU A 62 16.58 -2.90 -5.10
C GLU A 62 15.49 -3.09 -4.05
N SER A 63 15.26 -2.07 -3.20
CA SER A 63 14.23 -2.10 -2.16
C SER A 63 12.83 -2.28 -2.75
N LEU A 64 12.49 -1.49 -3.78
CA LEU A 64 11.17 -1.54 -4.42
C LEU A 64 10.96 -2.84 -5.19
N MET A 65 12.00 -3.33 -5.88
CA MET A 65 11.98 -4.60 -6.59
C MET A 65 11.78 -5.77 -5.64
N THR A 66 12.52 -5.81 -4.52
CA THR A 66 12.39 -6.86 -3.51
C THR A 66 10.96 -6.95 -2.98
N GLU A 67 10.35 -5.81 -2.66
CA GLU A 67 8.98 -5.77 -2.18
C GLU A 67 7.95 -6.14 -3.26
N THR A 68 8.21 -5.78 -4.51
CA THR A 68 7.35 -6.16 -5.64
C THR A 68 7.41 -7.67 -5.91
N VAL A 69 8.59 -8.26 -5.95
CA VAL A 69 8.76 -9.72 -6.20
C VAL A 69 8.08 -10.57 -5.12
N LYS A 70 8.08 -10.12 -3.86
CA LYS A 70 7.42 -10.82 -2.76
C LYS A 70 5.89 -10.86 -2.90
N ARG A 71 5.28 -9.83 -3.51
CA ARG A 71 3.83 -9.58 -3.45
C ARG A 71 3.12 -9.65 -4.78
N VAL A 72 3.86 -9.65 -5.88
CA VAL A 72 3.29 -9.57 -7.23
C VAL A 72 3.60 -10.84 -8.02
N ARG A 73 2.58 -11.41 -8.61
CA ARG A 73 2.71 -12.54 -9.51
C ARG A 73 3.45 -12.13 -10.79
N ARG A 74 4.46 -12.88 -11.19
CA ARG A 74 5.19 -12.67 -12.47
C ARG A 74 4.23 -12.64 -13.67
N GLY A 75 4.56 -11.84 -14.66
CA GLY A 75 3.71 -11.62 -15.84
C GLY A 75 2.66 -10.53 -15.67
N SER A 76 2.52 -9.95 -14.46
CA SER A 76 1.65 -8.81 -14.22
C SER A 76 2.17 -7.53 -14.88
N ILE A 77 1.25 -6.59 -15.13
CA ILE A 77 1.57 -5.25 -15.63
C ILE A 77 1.64 -4.29 -14.44
N VAL A 78 2.75 -3.60 -14.29
CA VAL A 78 2.95 -2.65 -13.19
C VAL A 78 3.04 -1.23 -13.75
N TYR A 79 2.11 -0.39 -13.32
CA TYR A 79 2.05 1.04 -13.64
C TYR A 79 2.70 1.83 -12.49
N THR A 80 3.64 2.71 -12.82
CA THR A 80 4.30 3.57 -11.83
C THR A 80 4.39 5.00 -12.33
N ASP A 81 4.74 5.94 -11.45
CA ASP A 81 5.23 7.25 -11.91
C ASP A 81 6.60 7.10 -12.61
N LYS A 82 7.07 8.18 -13.26
CA LYS A 82 8.34 8.20 -14.00
C LYS A 82 9.55 8.28 -13.06
N TRP A 83 9.64 7.38 -12.08
CA TRP A 83 10.80 7.28 -11.21
C TRP A 83 11.75 6.17 -11.69
N ARG A 84 13.03 6.50 -11.89
CA ARG A 84 14.05 5.56 -12.40
C ARG A 84 14.23 4.30 -11.53
N GLY A 85 13.86 4.35 -10.27
CA GLY A 85 13.90 3.21 -9.37
C GLY A 85 13.03 2.02 -9.82
N TYR A 86 12.05 2.25 -10.70
CA TYR A 86 11.15 1.20 -11.22
C TYR A 86 11.63 0.55 -12.53
N ASP A 87 12.66 1.09 -13.20
CA ASP A 87 13.13 0.58 -14.50
C ASP A 87 13.61 -0.86 -14.42
N SER A 88 14.11 -1.30 -13.26
CA SER A 88 14.56 -2.66 -13.00
C SER A 88 13.44 -3.72 -12.95
N LEU A 89 12.18 -3.33 -12.82
CA LEU A 89 11.04 -4.26 -12.79
C LEU A 89 10.92 -5.08 -14.08
N MET A 90 11.33 -4.53 -15.22
CA MET A 90 11.33 -5.23 -16.51
C MET A 90 12.20 -6.48 -16.48
N PHE A 91 13.33 -6.46 -15.76
CA PHE A 91 14.25 -7.60 -15.65
C PHE A 91 13.73 -8.70 -14.74
N CYS A 92 12.68 -8.44 -13.95
CA CYS A 92 12.08 -9.42 -13.05
C CYS A 92 10.85 -10.13 -13.63
N GLY A 93 10.58 -9.94 -14.94
CA GLY A 93 9.46 -10.61 -15.63
C GLY A 93 8.11 -9.89 -15.47
N TYR A 94 8.14 -8.59 -15.18
CA TYR A 94 6.95 -7.72 -15.19
C TYR A 94 6.90 -6.87 -16.45
N LYS A 95 5.68 -6.56 -16.91
CA LYS A 95 5.47 -5.52 -17.92
C LYS A 95 5.39 -4.19 -17.19
N HIS A 96 6.40 -3.34 -17.32
CA HIS A 96 6.45 -2.06 -16.64
C HIS A 96 6.02 -0.93 -17.58
N LEU A 97 5.07 -0.09 -17.15
CA LEU A 97 4.55 1.06 -17.88
C LEU A 97 4.64 2.32 -17.01
N ASN A 98 5.45 3.28 -17.49
CA ASN A 98 5.67 4.56 -16.81
C ASN A 98 4.65 5.62 -17.22
N ILE A 99 4.19 6.40 -16.23
CA ILE A 99 3.34 7.57 -16.45
C ILE A 99 4.22 8.82 -16.52
N ASP A 100 4.15 9.55 -17.64
CA ASP A 100 4.77 10.86 -17.75
C ASP A 100 3.75 11.97 -17.50
N HIS A 101 3.74 12.54 -16.30
CA HIS A 101 2.84 13.62 -15.90
C HIS A 101 3.03 14.93 -16.71
N ARG A 102 4.09 15.03 -17.51
CA ARG A 102 4.33 16.21 -18.37
C ARG A 102 3.46 16.23 -19.63
N TYR A 103 3.01 15.07 -20.09
CA TYR A 103 2.08 14.93 -21.18
C TYR A 103 0.68 14.73 -20.61
N LYS A 104 -0.06 15.84 -20.50
CA LYS A 104 -1.43 15.87 -19.99
C LYS A 104 -2.31 14.83 -20.68
N PHE A 105 -2.97 14.03 -19.84
CA PHE A 105 -4.22 13.32 -20.07
C PHE A 105 -4.25 12.24 -21.15
N LYS A 106 -4.37 10.98 -20.68
CA LYS A 106 -4.92 9.82 -21.39
C LYS A 106 -4.15 9.37 -22.64
N GLN A 107 -3.00 8.77 -22.47
CA GLN A 107 -2.65 7.68 -23.36
C GLN A 107 -3.29 6.38 -22.81
N GLY A 108 -4.58 6.19 -23.10
CA GLY A 108 -5.29 4.98 -22.77
C GLY A 108 -5.41 4.68 -21.25
N LYS A 109 -5.07 3.45 -20.83
CA LYS A 109 -5.22 2.93 -19.45
C LYS A 109 -4.03 3.24 -18.51
N VAL A 110 -3.09 4.13 -18.88
CA VAL A 110 -1.88 4.39 -18.09
C VAL A 110 -2.16 5.49 -17.07
N TYR A 111 -2.47 5.12 -15.82
CA TYR A 111 -2.74 6.00 -14.67
C TYR A 111 -2.48 5.26 -13.37
N ILE A 112 -2.28 5.99 -12.26
CA ILE A 112 -2.08 5.45 -10.89
C ILE A 112 -3.05 6.06 -9.88
N ASN A 113 -4.23 6.49 -10.33
CA ASN A 113 -5.22 7.16 -9.49
C ASN A 113 -5.73 6.28 -8.35
N GLY A 114 -5.71 4.97 -8.51
CA GLY A 114 -6.16 4.04 -7.48
C GLY A 114 -5.27 4.06 -6.25
N ILE A 115 -3.95 3.95 -6.45
CA ILE A 115 -2.99 3.99 -5.34
C ILE A 115 -2.90 5.40 -4.72
N GLU A 116 -3.03 6.48 -5.52
CA GLU A 116 -3.12 7.84 -5.01
C GLU A 116 -4.37 8.04 -4.14
N GLY A 117 -5.51 7.46 -4.56
CA GLY A 117 -6.75 7.42 -3.79
C GLY A 117 -6.58 6.69 -2.45
N PHE A 118 -5.89 5.56 -2.45
CA PHE A 118 -5.55 4.85 -1.21
C PHE A 118 -4.67 5.71 -0.29
N TRP A 119 -3.67 6.42 -0.82
CA TRP A 119 -2.84 7.31 0.00
C TRP A 119 -3.63 8.45 0.62
N SER A 120 -4.59 9.02 -0.11
CA SER A 120 -5.48 10.06 0.40
C SER A 120 -6.35 9.53 1.55
N PHE A 121 -6.96 8.35 1.36
CA PHE A 121 -7.72 7.64 2.37
C PHE A 121 -6.90 7.35 3.64
N ALA A 122 -5.68 6.82 3.50
CA ALA A 122 -4.82 6.50 4.64
C ALA A 122 -4.37 7.76 5.38
N LYS A 123 -3.95 8.80 4.65
CA LYS A 123 -3.49 10.06 5.25
C LYS A 123 -4.59 10.77 6.02
N GLU A 124 -5.80 10.85 5.48
CA GLU A 124 -6.96 11.45 6.13
C GLU A 124 -7.28 10.81 7.48
N ARG A 125 -7.22 9.48 7.54
CA ARG A 125 -7.49 8.74 8.78
C ARG A 125 -6.34 8.84 9.77
N LEU A 126 -5.12 8.69 9.32
CA LEU A 126 -3.94 8.68 10.18
C LEU A 126 -3.59 10.06 10.74
N ILE A 127 -4.03 11.16 10.10
CA ILE A 127 -3.80 12.52 10.62
C ILE A 127 -4.47 12.76 11.99
N LYS A 128 -5.53 12.01 12.29
CA LYS A 128 -6.24 12.09 13.59
C LYS A 128 -5.44 11.47 14.73
N HIS A 129 -4.50 10.62 14.43
CA HIS A 129 -3.65 9.95 15.41
C HIS A 129 -2.33 10.71 15.58
N HIS A 130 -2.34 11.69 16.49
CA HIS A 130 -1.14 12.47 16.79
C HIS A 130 -0.13 11.62 17.59
N GLY A 131 1.14 11.66 17.20
CA GLY A 131 2.22 11.04 17.99
C GLY A 131 2.40 9.53 17.83
N ILE A 132 1.98 8.94 16.70
CA ILE A 132 2.26 7.53 16.42
C ILE A 132 3.78 7.32 16.39
N SER A 133 4.27 6.41 17.26
CA SER A 133 5.68 6.02 17.23
C SER A 133 6.01 5.23 15.96
N ARG A 134 7.26 5.32 15.49
CA ARG A 134 7.71 4.58 14.30
C ARG A 134 7.54 3.07 14.44
N GLN A 135 7.76 2.54 15.65
CA GLN A 135 7.62 1.11 15.94
C GLN A 135 6.18 0.62 15.76
N LYS A 136 5.20 1.45 16.15
CA LYS A 136 3.77 1.10 16.04
C LYS A 136 3.15 1.48 14.69
N PHE A 137 3.82 2.31 13.89
CA PHE A 137 3.28 2.81 12.63
C PHE A 137 2.91 1.70 11.65
N LEU A 138 3.66 0.58 11.66
CA LEU A 138 3.34 -0.58 10.84
C LEU A 138 1.92 -1.07 11.06
N TYR A 139 1.48 -1.19 12.30
CA TYR A 139 0.13 -1.66 12.63
C TYR A 139 -0.94 -0.71 12.11
N TYR A 140 -0.73 0.59 12.23
CA TYR A 140 -1.67 1.59 11.73
C TYR A 140 -1.81 1.57 10.22
N ILE A 141 -0.71 1.47 9.48
CA ILE A 141 -0.78 1.44 8.01
C ILE A 141 -1.36 0.11 7.51
N LYS A 142 -1.10 -1.00 8.21
CA LYS A 142 -1.71 -2.31 7.92
C LYS A 142 -3.19 -2.33 8.24
N GLU A 143 -3.65 -1.63 9.27
CA GLU A 143 -5.07 -1.42 9.50
C GLU A 143 -5.74 -0.67 8.34
N MET A 144 -5.09 0.36 7.76
CA MET A 144 -5.61 1.06 6.59
C MET A 144 -5.68 0.14 5.37
N GLU A 145 -4.66 -0.70 5.14
CA GLU A 145 -4.66 -1.75 4.12
C GLU A 145 -5.85 -2.69 4.29
N TRP A 146 -6.03 -3.22 5.48
CA TRP A 146 -7.12 -4.14 5.80
C TRP A 146 -8.49 -3.49 5.56
N ARG A 147 -8.73 -2.29 6.09
CA ARG A 147 -9.98 -1.54 5.88
C ARG A 147 -10.26 -1.28 4.40
N TYR A 148 -9.25 -0.93 3.64
CA TYR A 148 -9.40 -0.71 2.20
C TYR A 148 -9.75 -2.01 1.47
N ASN A 149 -9.10 -3.10 1.82
CA ASN A 149 -9.31 -4.41 1.20
C ASN A 149 -10.69 -5.02 1.53
N HIS A 150 -11.33 -4.57 2.60
CA HIS A 150 -12.66 -5.02 3.03
C HIS A 150 -13.73 -3.91 2.93
N ARG A 151 -13.50 -2.88 2.12
CA ARG A 151 -14.37 -1.69 2.01
C ARG A 151 -15.81 -1.95 1.56
N GLY A 152 -16.11 -3.15 1.07
CA GLY A 152 -17.46 -3.57 0.68
C GLY A 152 -18.17 -4.44 1.71
N LYS A 153 -17.58 -4.63 2.92
CA LYS A 153 -18.14 -5.47 3.99
C LYS A 153 -18.54 -4.63 5.18
N ASP A 154 -19.47 -5.15 6.01
CA ASP A 154 -19.63 -4.66 7.37
C ASP A 154 -18.37 -5.05 8.17
N LEU A 155 -17.54 -4.03 8.46
CA LEU A 155 -16.27 -4.25 9.16
C LEU A 155 -16.46 -4.62 10.63
N PHE A 156 -17.58 -4.23 11.24
CA PHE A 156 -17.86 -4.57 12.63
C PHE A 156 -18.17 -6.05 12.77
N GLU A 157 -19.13 -6.56 12.01
CA GLU A 157 -19.47 -7.99 11.99
C GLU A 157 -18.23 -8.84 11.65
N TYR A 158 -17.50 -8.44 10.60
CA TYR A 158 -16.29 -9.18 10.18
C TYR A 158 -15.19 -9.22 11.24
N LEU A 159 -15.02 -8.16 12.04
CA LEU A 159 -14.06 -8.17 13.16
C LEU A 159 -14.53 -9.02 14.32
N ILE A 160 -15.83 -9.03 14.61
CA ILE A 160 -16.40 -9.91 15.66
C ILE A 160 -16.19 -11.38 15.29
N ASP A 161 -16.48 -11.76 14.04
CA ASP A 161 -16.26 -13.13 13.56
C ASP A 161 -14.80 -13.55 13.71
N LEU A 162 -13.85 -12.70 13.27
CA LEU A 162 -12.42 -12.97 13.44
C LEU A 162 -12.00 -13.14 14.90
N MET A 163 -12.57 -12.34 15.81
CA MET A 163 -12.26 -12.44 17.24
C MET A 163 -12.83 -13.71 17.85
N LEU A 164 -14.00 -14.12 17.42
CA LEU A 164 -14.63 -15.36 17.89
C LEU A 164 -13.87 -16.59 17.40
N ASP A 165 -13.47 -16.60 16.13
CA ASP A 165 -12.64 -17.67 15.55
C ASP A 165 -11.30 -17.84 16.29
N GLU A 166 -10.62 -16.73 16.62
CA GLU A 166 -9.35 -16.78 17.37
C GLU A 166 -9.54 -17.30 18.81
N THR A 167 -10.68 -17.05 19.42
CA THR A 167 -10.96 -17.48 20.81
C THR A 167 -11.53 -18.89 20.91
N GLY A 168 -11.88 -19.52 19.79
CA GLY A 168 -12.54 -20.82 19.74
C GLY A 168 -13.97 -20.81 20.33
N LEU A 169 -14.52 -19.61 20.54
CA LEU A 169 -15.91 -19.43 20.99
C LEU A 169 -16.85 -19.54 19.78
N VAL A 170 -17.29 -20.74 19.50
CA VAL A 170 -18.40 -20.96 18.56
C VAL A 170 -19.67 -20.45 19.25
N VAL A 171 -20.20 -19.32 18.81
CA VAL A 171 -21.55 -18.92 19.18
C VAL A 171 -22.50 -19.68 18.26
N GLU A 172 -23.06 -20.79 18.75
CA GLU A 172 -24.22 -21.41 18.12
C GLU A 172 -25.37 -20.39 18.18
N VAL A 173 -25.66 -19.76 17.07
CA VAL A 173 -26.87 -18.95 16.89
C VAL A 173 -28.01 -19.95 16.68
N THR A 174 -28.78 -20.21 17.73
CA THR A 174 -30.07 -20.90 17.67
C THR A 174 -31.16 -19.98 17.12
#